data_749373d3b2e7b626690dd46e030379c2
#
_entry.id   749373d3b2e7b626690dd46e030379c2
#
_cell.length_a   1.000
_cell.length_b   1.000
_cell.length_c   1.000
_cell.angle_alpha   90.00
_cell.angle_beta   90.00
_cell.angle_gamma   90.00
#
_symmetry.space_group_name_H-M   'P 1'
#
loop_
_entity.id
_entity.type
_entity.pdbx_description
1 polymer ?
#
loop_
_entity_poly.entity_id
_entity_poly.type
_entity_poly.pdbx_seq_one_letter_code
_entity_poly.pdbx_strand_id
1 'polypeptide(L)'
;KVISYDTAVNIAMTKYDYVSEQNIIRAELQYIPQVTGGDGIDYNTRYEIAPYWVIVIEIPSVIGENASKNEIISVNAIDKTVYKDTFSNVIR
;
A
#
# COMPACT_ATOMS: atom_id res chain seq x y z
N LYS A 1 16.77 -5.69 7.24
CA LYS A 1 16.00 -5.39 8.41
C LYS A 1 14.73 -4.62 8.07
N VAL A 2 13.64 -5.00 8.65
CA VAL A 2 12.32 -4.53 8.28
C VAL A 2 11.92 -3.40 9.22
N ILE A 3 11.39 -2.31 8.68
CA ILE A 3 10.89 -1.23 9.53
C ILE A 3 9.63 -1.68 10.26
N SER A 4 9.33 -1.01 11.35
CA SER A 4 8.17 -1.34 12.16
C SER A 4 6.91 -0.77 11.55
N TYR A 5 5.76 -1.24 12.05
CA TYR A 5 4.48 -0.70 11.66
C TYR A 5 4.43 0.81 11.91
N ASP A 6 4.87 1.24 13.09
CA ASP A 6 4.80 2.66 13.41
C ASP A 6 5.62 3.50 12.46
N THR A 7 6.80 3.00 12.10
CA THR A 7 7.64 3.72 11.14
C THR A 7 6.95 3.79 9.79
N ALA A 8 6.36 2.68 9.34
CA ALA A 8 5.69 2.66 8.04
C ALA A 8 4.51 3.62 8.02
N VAL A 9 3.73 3.66 9.09
CA VAL A 9 2.60 4.57 9.16
C VAL A 9 3.07 6.01 9.14
N ASN A 10 4.14 6.32 9.87
CA ASN A 10 4.68 7.67 9.86
C ASN A 10 5.16 8.08 8.48
N ILE A 11 5.76 7.17 7.75
CA ILE A 11 6.19 7.45 6.38
C ILE A 11 4.97 7.75 5.52
N ALA A 12 3.92 6.94 5.63
CA ALA A 12 2.71 7.16 4.85
C ALA A 12 2.07 8.50 5.20
N MET A 13 2.02 8.83 6.48
CA MET A 13 1.42 10.08 6.92
C MET A 13 2.23 11.30 6.49
N THR A 14 3.54 11.15 6.39
CA THR A 14 4.38 12.22 5.91
C THR A 14 4.21 12.43 4.42
N LYS A 15 4.06 11.35 3.69
CA LYS A 15 3.93 11.42 2.24
C LYS A 15 2.54 11.91 1.83
N TYR A 16 1.50 11.49 2.53
CA TYR A 16 0.14 11.82 2.17
C TYR A 16 -0.55 12.37 3.40
N ASP A 17 -0.90 13.64 3.37
CA ASP A 17 -1.38 14.31 4.58
C ASP A 17 -2.81 13.92 4.95
N TYR A 18 -3.51 13.21 4.06
CA TYR A 18 -4.85 12.74 4.41
C TYR A 18 -4.84 11.38 5.10
N VAL A 19 -3.67 10.77 5.26
CA VAL A 19 -3.56 9.52 5.98
C VAL A 19 -3.47 9.81 7.46
N SER A 20 -4.28 9.12 8.25
CA SER A 20 -4.22 9.24 9.70
C SER A 20 -4.54 7.88 10.28
N GLU A 21 -4.20 7.69 11.54
CA GLU A 21 -4.51 6.42 12.17
C GLU A 21 -5.99 6.16 12.23
N GLN A 22 -6.79 7.20 12.20
CA GLN A 22 -8.23 7.03 12.29
C GLN A 22 -8.85 6.47 11.05
N ASN A 23 -8.23 6.65 9.89
CA ASN A 23 -8.81 6.12 8.67
C ASN A 23 -8.10 4.88 8.16
N ILE A 24 -7.16 4.35 8.91
CA ILE A 24 -6.53 3.08 8.56
C ILE A 24 -7.46 1.97 8.97
N ILE A 25 -7.90 1.16 8.02
CA ILE A 25 -8.78 0.06 8.33
C ILE A 25 -8.06 -1.27 8.36
N ARG A 26 -6.83 -1.31 7.88
CA ARG A 26 -6.06 -2.54 7.85
C ARG A 26 -4.62 -2.25 7.54
N ALA A 27 -3.73 -2.99 8.11
CA ALA A 27 -2.31 -2.90 7.76
C ALA A 27 -1.67 -4.26 8.02
N GLU A 28 -0.90 -4.72 7.05
CA GLU A 28 -0.26 -6.02 7.11
C GLU A 28 1.11 -5.95 6.50
N LEU A 29 2.02 -6.71 7.03
CA LEU A 29 3.31 -6.91 6.40
C LEU A 29 3.17 -8.04 5.42
N GLN A 30 3.42 -7.78 4.16
CA GLN A 30 3.28 -8.77 3.09
C GLN A 30 4.57 -8.89 2.34
N TYR A 31 4.89 -10.10 1.92
CA TYR A 31 6.07 -10.35 1.12
C TYR A 31 5.62 -10.52 -0.32
N ILE A 32 5.98 -9.56 -1.16
CA ILE A 32 5.41 -9.42 -2.49
C ILE A 32 6.49 -9.68 -3.51
N PRO A 33 6.24 -10.56 -4.49
CA PRO A 33 7.22 -10.80 -5.55
C PRO A 33 7.42 -9.55 -6.41
N GLN A 34 8.67 -9.28 -6.73
CA GLN A 34 9.05 -8.18 -7.59
C GLN A 34 9.79 -8.73 -8.77
N VAL A 35 9.48 -8.25 -9.95
CA VAL A 35 10.21 -8.65 -11.15
C VAL A 35 11.53 -7.90 -11.18
N THR A 36 12.62 -8.63 -11.19
CA THR A 36 13.95 -8.02 -11.19
C THR A 36 14.71 -8.23 -12.48
N GLY A 37 14.20 -9.08 -13.38
CA GLY A 37 14.87 -9.33 -14.64
C GLY A 37 13.95 -10.04 -15.59
N GLY A 38 14.34 -10.09 -16.86
CA GLY A 38 13.52 -10.67 -17.88
C GLY A 38 12.48 -9.69 -18.35
N ASP A 39 11.61 -10.13 -19.21
CA ASP A 39 10.61 -9.25 -19.76
C ASP A 39 9.25 -9.46 -19.11
N GLY A 40 9.18 -10.28 -18.10
CA GLY A 40 7.94 -10.46 -17.35
C GLY A 40 6.99 -11.46 -17.91
N ILE A 41 7.29 -12.06 -19.05
CA ILE A 41 6.35 -12.95 -19.69
C ILE A 41 6.92 -14.30 -20.03
N ASP A 42 8.18 -14.56 -19.77
CA ASP A 42 8.71 -15.86 -20.10
C ASP A 42 9.42 -16.44 -18.90
N TYR A 43 9.92 -17.66 -19.04
CA TYR A 43 10.50 -18.35 -17.90
C TYR A 43 11.88 -17.83 -17.53
N ASN A 44 12.38 -16.85 -18.25
CA ASN A 44 13.61 -16.17 -17.85
C ASN A 44 13.34 -15.02 -16.88
N THR A 45 12.10 -14.72 -16.64
CA THR A 45 11.74 -13.64 -15.70
C THR A 45 12.21 -14.02 -14.31
N ARG A 46 12.84 -13.09 -13.65
CA ARG A 46 13.33 -13.30 -12.30
C ARG A 46 12.55 -12.46 -11.32
N TYR A 47 12.36 -13.01 -10.13
CA TYR A 47 11.60 -12.36 -9.08
C TYR A 47 12.42 -12.33 -7.80
N GLU A 48 12.18 -11.30 -7.03
CA GLU A 48 12.64 -11.23 -5.65
C GLU A 48 11.44 -10.98 -4.79
N ILE A 49 11.48 -11.50 -3.58
CA ILE A 49 10.42 -11.26 -2.61
C ILE A 49 10.84 -10.07 -1.78
N ALA A 50 9.99 -9.07 -1.72
CA ALA A 50 10.27 -7.88 -0.92
C ALA A 50 9.16 -7.68 0.10
N PRO A 51 9.52 -7.27 1.33
CA PRO A 51 8.51 -7.02 2.36
C PRO A 51 7.92 -5.62 2.20
N TYR A 52 6.61 -5.53 2.30
CA TYR A 52 5.89 -4.26 2.23
C TYR A 52 4.89 -4.19 3.36
N TRP A 53 4.79 -3.02 3.98
CA TRP A 53 3.67 -2.71 4.83
C TRP A 53 2.55 -2.24 3.92
N VAL A 54 1.49 -3.03 3.83
CA VAL A 54 0.35 -2.72 3.00
C VAL A 54 -0.71 -2.11 3.89
N ILE A 55 -0.96 -0.83 3.72
CA ILE A 55 -1.83 -0.06 4.59
C ILE A 55 -3.05 0.35 3.78
N VAL A 56 -4.22 -0.08 4.23
CA VAL A 56 -5.47 0.24 3.56
C VAL A 56 -6.17 1.30 4.36
N ILE A 57 -6.49 2.40 3.72
CA ILE A 57 -7.23 3.48 4.37
C ILE A 57 -8.55 3.69 3.67
N GLU A 58 -9.49 4.22 4.40
CA GLU A 58 -10.79 4.56 3.86
C GLU A 58 -10.92 6.06 3.80
N ILE A 59 -11.29 6.56 2.61
CA ILE A 59 -11.49 7.98 2.41
C ILE A 59 -12.98 8.22 2.26
N PRO A 60 -13.58 8.99 3.14
CA PRO A 60 -15.02 9.24 3.04
C PRO A 60 -15.36 9.96 1.76
N SER A 61 -16.52 9.67 1.24
CA SER A 61 -17.00 10.36 0.05
C SER A 61 -17.46 11.75 0.43
N VAL A 62 -16.92 12.75 -0.24
CA VAL A 62 -17.38 14.10 0.03
C VAL A 62 -18.70 14.40 -0.64
N ILE A 63 -19.15 13.53 -1.48
CA ILE A 63 -20.40 13.75 -2.17
C ILE A 63 -21.56 13.23 -1.35
N GLY A 64 -21.27 12.58 -0.28
CA GLY A 64 -22.33 12.15 0.60
C GLY A 64 -23.08 10.93 0.16
N GLU A 65 -22.53 10.25 -0.78
CA GLU A 65 -23.17 9.07 -1.24
C GLU A 65 -22.80 7.90 -0.41
N ASN A 66 -23.28 6.78 -0.73
CA ASN A 66 -22.87 5.57 -0.08
C ASN A 66 -21.55 5.06 -0.56
N ALA A 67 -20.99 5.70 -1.54
CA ALA A 67 -19.71 5.25 -2.05
C ALA A 67 -18.59 5.76 -1.18
N SER A 68 -17.58 4.96 -1.03
CA SER A 68 -16.36 5.41 -0.38
C SER A 68 -15.20 4.84 -1.19
N LYS A 69 -14.03 5.37 -0.96
CA LYS A 69 -12.84 4.92 -1.63
C LYS A 69 -11.88 4.33 -0.63
N ASN A 70 -11.29 3.24 -0.99
CA ASN A 70 -10.15 2.73 -0.25
C ASN A 70 -8.92 2.99 -1.05
N GLU A 71 -7.89 3.43 -0.38
CA GLU A 71 -6.56 3.53 -0.97
C GLU A 71 -5.67 2.54 -0.31
N ILE A 72 -4.78 1.96 -1.10
CA ILE A 72 -3.76 1.07 -0.58
C ILE A 72 -2.44 1.80 -0.69
N ILE A 73 -1.79 1.98 0.44
CA ILE A 73 -0.49 2.61 0.48
C ILE A 73 0.49 1.55 0.91
N SER A 74 1.44 1.26 0.05
CA SER A 74 2.42 0.20 0.30
C SER A 74 3.76 0.86 0.55
N VAL A 75 4.35 0.57 1.69
CA VAL A 75 5.65 1.09 2.08
C VAL A 75 6.64 -0.06 2.05
N ASN A 76 7.64 0.04 1.19
CA ASN A 76 8.68 -0.98 1.15
C ASN A 76 9.37 -0.99 2.50
N ALA A 77 9.40 -2.15 3.15
CA ALA A 77 9.86 -2.23 4.53
C ALA A 77 11.37 -2.21 4.64
N ILE A 78 12.07 -2.20 3.52
CA ILE A 78 13.54 -2.13 3.52
C ILE A 78 14.00 -0.76 3.09
N ASP A 79 13.56 -0.28 1.92
CA ASP A 79 14.09 0.97 1.37
C ASP A 79 13.14 2.16 1.57
N LYS A 80 11.95 1.92 2.12
CA LYS A 80 10.99 2.96 2.51
C LYS A 80 10.33 3.67 1.32
N THR A 81 10.43 3.13 0.12
CA THR A 81 9.69 3.70 -0.99
C THR A 81 8.20 3.46 -0.79
N VAL A 82 7.40 4.37 -1.32
CA VAL A 82 5.96 4.37 -1.08
C VAL A 82 5.25 4.32 -2.41
N TYR A 83 4.28 3.44 -2.50
CA TYR A 83 3.43 3.31 -3.67
C TYR A 83 1.98 3.45 -3.25
N LYS A 84 1.16 3.98 -4.14
CA LYS A 84 -0.23 4.20 -3.82
C LYS A 84 -1.12 3.68 -4.93
N ASP A 85 -2.14 2.92 -4.54
CA ASP A 85 -3.21 2.49 -5.43
C ASP A 85 -4.53 2.92 -4.84
N THR A 86 -5.50 3.14 -5.70
CA THR A 86 -6.82 3.56 -5.26
C THR A 86 -7.85 2.69 -5.93
N PHE A 87 -8.82 2.23 -5.16
CA PHE A 87 -9.96 1.57 -5.77
C PHE A 87 -11.22 1.90 -5.00
N SER A 88 -12.34 1.75 -5.69
CA SER A 88 -13.62 2.13 -5.14
C SER A 88 -14.23 0.98 -4.40
N ASN A 89 -14.92 1.30 -3.34
CA ASN A 89 -15.69 0.31 -2.61
C ASN A 89 -17.09 0.18 -3.09
N VAL A 90 -17.43 0.91 -4.07
CA VAL A 90 -18.76 0.77 -4.61
C VAL A 90 -18.92 -0.59 -5.21
N ILE A 91 -19.79 -1.29 -4.78
CA ILE A 91 -19.84 -2.46 -5.26
C ILE A 91 -20.57 -2.98 -5.71
N ARG A 92 -20.58 -3.63 -6.12
CA ARG A 92 -20.90 -4.56 -6.64
C ARG A 92 -21.86 -5.24 -6.08
#